data_17e65ca99b66144a168cadc0d951b694
#
_entry.id   17e65ca99b66144a168cadc0d951b694
#
_cell.length_a   1.000
_cell.length_b   1.000
_cell.length_c   1.000
_cell.angle_alpha   90.00
_cell.angle_beta   90.00
_cell.angle_gamma   90.00
#
_symmetry.space_group_name_H-M   'P 1'
#
loop_
_entity.id
_entity.type
_entity.pdbx_description
1 polymer ?
#
loop_
_entity_poly.entity_id
_entity_poly.type
_entity_poly.pdbx_seq_one_letter_code
_entity_poly.pdbx_strand_id
1 'polypeptide(L)'
;MKNLLPSPISLLFFLSLTLFSCGQTTPSIDFDHAECAHCRMNVVDRQFGAAIITLKGRQYVFDDVGCMIQHVGSGTIAESQVANWYVCDHARPGVLIDATTARYVNGPGFRSPMRGDAAAFATEAERTIALQEKGGEELDWKQLREVLKP
;
A
#
# COMPACT_ATOMS: atom_id res chain seq x y z
N MET A 1 58.87 -25.62 -20.09
CA MET A 1 57.64 -24.83 -20.16
C MET A 1 56.50 -25.80 -19.95
N LYS A 2 55.89 -25.83 -18.73
CA LYS A 2 54.79 -26.73 -18.34
C LYS A 2 53.49 -25.91 -18.45
N ASN A 3 52.65 -26.27 -19.43
CA ASN A 3 51.31 -25.70 -19.58
C ASN A 3 50.40 -26.31 -18.48
N LEU A 4 50.05 -25.53 -17.44
CA LEU A 4 49.02 -25.87 -16.52
C LEU A 4 47.65 -25.51 -17.15
N LEU A 5 46.95 -26.47 -17.65
CA LEU A 5 45.52 -26.36 -17.99
C LEU A 5 44.70 -26.26 -16.69
N PRO A 6 43.77 -25.28 -16.55
CA PRO A 6 42.94 -25.25 -15.38
C PRO A 6 41.94 -26.39 -15.37
N SER A 7 41.82 -27.03 -14.22
CA SER A 7 40.94 -28.16 -13.97
C SER A 7 39.46 -27.77 -14.19
N PRO A 8 38.64 -28.59 -14.86
CA PRO A 8 37.22 -28.31 -15.12
C PRO A 8 36.35 -28.21 -13.85
N ILE A 9 36.86 -28.61 -12.70
CA ILE A 9 36.18 -28.54 -11.40
C ILE A 9 36.06 -27.10 -10.88
N SER A 10 36.99 -26.20 -11.26
CA SER A 10 36.98 -24.80 -10.84
C SER A 10 35.91 -23.95 -11.56
N LEU A 11 35.40 -24.42 -12.70
CA LEU A 11 34.40 -23.70 -13.49
C LEU A 11 32.96 -23.94 -13.01
N LEU A 12 32.72 -25.03 -12.30
CA LEU A 12 31.38 -25.41 -11.79
C LEU A 12 30.99 -24.68 -10.49
N PHE A 13 31.96 -24.10 -9.77
CA PHE A 13 31.69 -23.41 -8.50
C PHE A 13 31.23 -21.95 -8.69
N PHE A 14 31.40 -21.37 -9.88
CA PHE A 14 31.02 -19.97 -10.17
C PHE A 14 29.61 -19.80 -10.74
N LEU A 15 28.87 -20.89 -11.02
CA LEU A 15 27.56 -20.84 -11.67
C LEU A 15 26.38 -20.92 -10.70
N SER A 16 26.59 -20.99 -9.39
CA SER A 16 25.50 -21.19 -8.42
C SER A 16 25.08 -19.92 -7.65
N LEU A 17 25.50 -18.72 -8.09
CA LEU A 17 25.13 -17.45 -7.44
C LEU A 17 24.15 -16.63 -8.30
N THR A 18 23.12 -17.29 -8.85
CA THR A 18 22.07 -16.57 -9.57
C THR A 18 20.74 -16.64 -8.85
N LEU A 19 20.30 -15.47 -8.35
CA LEU A 19 18.93 -14.97 -8.38
C LEU A 19 17.94 -15.55 -7.37
N PHE A 20 18.03 -15.10 -6.11
CA PHE A 20 16.81 -14.76 -5.36
C PHE A 20 16.53 -13.27 -5.51
N SER A 21 16.14 -12.83 -6.69
CA SER A 21 15.42 -11.58 -6.84
C SER A 21 13.96 -11.86 -6.45
N CYS A 22 13.64 -11.79 -5.16
CA CYS A 22 12.27 -11.58 -4.72
C CYS A 22 11.85 -10.19 -5.21
N GLY A 23 11.34 -10.10 -6.42
CA GLY A 23 10.68 -8.91 -6.93
C GLY A 23 9.46 -8.64 -6.03
N GLN A 24 9.56 -7.63 -5.15
CA GLN A 24 8.38 -7.10 -4.51
C GLN A 24 7.50 -6.54 -5.62
N THR A 25 6.38 -7.19 -5.86
CA THR A 25 5.38 -6.71 -6.82
C THR A 25 4.77 -5.44 -6.21
N THR A 26 5.16 -4.28 -6.75
CA THR A 26 4.52 -3.01 -6.40
C THR A 26 3.07 -3.10 -6.85
N PRO A 27 2.07 -2.88 -5.98
CA PRO A 27 0.68 -2.94 -6.38
C PRO A 27 0.35 -1.83 -7.38
N SER A 28 -0.66 -2.07 -8.20
CA SER A 28 -1.22 -1.06 -9.08
C SER A 28 -2.75 -1.09 -8.97
N ILE A 29 -3.39 0.05 -9.04
CA ILE A 29 -4.84 0.17 -9.10
C ILE A 29 -5.23 0.55 -10.54
N ASP A 30 -6.03 -0.30 -11.17
CA ASP A 30 -6.65 0.01 -12.46
C ASP A 30 -7.89 0.88 -12.20
N PHE A 31 -7.64 2.18 -11.99
CA PHE A 31 -8.69 3.14 -11.70
C PHE A 31 -9.75 3.14 -12.80
N ASP A 32 -11.00 3.40 -12.41
CA ASP A 32 -12.21 3.38 -13.22
C ASP A 32 -12.71 1.97 -13.60
N HIS A 33 -11.85 0.92 -13.55
CA HIS A 33 -12.20 -0.45 -13.89
C HIS A 33 -12.13 -1.42 -12.73
N ALA A 34 -11.24 -1.19 -11.76
CA ALA A 34 -11.11 -2.08 -10.60
C ALA A 34 -12.27 -1.90 -9.63
N GLU A 35 -12.84 -3.03 -9.17
CA GLU A 35 -13.90 -3.05 -8.16
C GLU A 35 -13.29 -3.11 -6.75
N CYS A 36 -13.79 -2.29 -5.84
CA CYS A 36 -13.42 -2.32 -4.43
C CYS A 36 -13.81 -3.66 -3.80
N ALA A 37 -12.85 -4.34 -3.18
CA ALA A 37 -13.07 -5.64 -2.55
C ALA A 37 -14.08 -5.61 -1.39
N HIS A 38 -14.33 -4.44 -0.80
CA HIS A 38 -15.25 -4.27 0.33
C HIS A 38 -16.63 -3.78 -0.11
N CYS A 39 -16.73 -2.58 -0.69
CA CYS A 39 -18.01 -1.95 -1.00
C CYS A 39 -18.56 -2.29 -2.40
N ARG A 40 -17.75 -2.94 -3.26
CA ARG A 40 -18.11 -3.35 -4.63
C ARG A 40 -18.31 -2.21 -5.62
N MET A 41 -17.98 -0.98 -5.27
CA MET A 41 -17.97 0.14 -6.19
C MET A 41 -16.66 0.20 -6.97
N ASN A 42 -16.67 0.83 -8.14
CA ASN A 42 -15.45 1.07 -8.89
C ASN A 42 -14.53 2.05 -8.14
N VAL A 43 -13.24 1.74 -8.11
CA VAL A 43 -12.22 2.62 -7.51
C VAL A 43 -11.89 3.71 -8.51
N VAL A 44 -12.40 4.92 -8.29
CA VAL A 44 -12.26 6.04 -9.25
C VAL A 44 -11.39 7.17 -8.73
N ASP A 45 -11.40 7.43 -7.41
CA ASP A 45 -10.68 8.55 -6.84
C ASP A 45 -9.21 8.20 -6.58
N ARG A 46 -8.33 8.82 -7.38
CA ARG A 46 -6.89 8.58 -7.34
C ARG A 46 -6.20 9.14 -6.09
N GLN A 47 -6.89 10.00 -5.30
CA GLN A 47 -6.35 10.55 -4.07
C GLN A 47 -6.56 9.62 -2.85
N PHE A 48 -7.50 8.68 -2.94
CA PHE A 48 -7.93 7.89 -1.78
C PHE A 48 -7.76 6.37 -1.94
N GLY A 49 -7.60 5.86 -3.14
CA GLY A 49 -7.48 4.43 -3.39
C GLY A 49 -6.48 3.73 -2.45
N ALA A 50 -6.77 2.49 -2.10
CA ALA A 50 -5.91 1.69 -1.24
C ALA A 50 -5.75 0.26 -1.77
N ALA A 51 -4.72 -0.44 -1.32
CA ALA A 51 -4.47 -1.83 -1.71
C ALA A 51 -3.77 -2.62 -0.60
N ILE A 52 -3.99 -3.93 -0.58
CA ILE A 52 -3.18 -4.86 0.19
C ILE A 52 -2.58 -5.91 -0.72
N ILE A 53 -1.40 -6.40 -0.35
CA ILE A 53 -0.79 -7.61 -0.90
C ILE A 53 -0.77 -8.66 0.19
N THR A 54 -1.27 -9.85 -0.10
CA THR A 54 -1.22 -10.97 0.84
C THR A 54 0.12 -11.69 0.79
N LEU A 55 0.42 -12.50 1.82
CA LEU A 55 1.60 -13.37 1.85
C LEU A 55 1.70 -14.31 0.64
N LYS A 56 0.58 -14.61 -0.01
CA LYS A 56 0.51 -15.42 -1.24
C LYS A 56 0.61 -14.59 -2.52
N GLY A 57 0.88 -13.27 -2.42
CA GLY A 57 1.02 -12.37 -3.56
C GLY A 57 -0.30 -11.91 -4.19
N ARG A 58 -1.46 -12.23 -3.60
CA ARG A 58 -2.75 -11.75 -4.10
C ARG A 58 -2.95 -10.28 -3.73
N GLN A 59 -3.33 -9.46 -4.70
CA GLN A 59 -3.70 -8.07 -4.50
C GLN A 59 -5.21 -7.94 -4.30
N TYR A 60 -5.61 -7.05 -3.38
CA TYR A 60 -6.97 -6.52 -3.24
C TYR A 60 -6.90 -5.01 -3.29
N VAL A 61 -7.86 -4.39 -3.96
CA VAL A 61 -7.96 -2.93 -4.09
C VAL A 61 -9.22 -2.42 -3.40
N PHE A 62 -9.16 -1.18 -2.95
CA PHE A 62 -10.20 -0.55 -2.15
C PHE A 62 -10.40 0.90 -2.59
N ASP A 63 -11.62 1.37 -2.45
CA ASP A 63 -12.04 2.71 -2.85
C ASP A 63 -11.40 3.79 -1.96
N ASP A 64 -11.24 3.49 -0.66
CA ASP A 64 -10.45 4.28 0.27
C ASP A 64 -9.83 3.41 1.38
N VAL A 65 -9.04 4.04 2.25
CA VAL A 65 -8.39 3.38 3.40
C VAL A 65 -9.42 2.83 4.40
N GLY A 66 -10.60 3.46 4.53
CA GLY A 66 -11.68 2.98 5.39
C GLY A 66 -12.21 1.64 4.93
N CYS A 67 -12.48 1.48 3.62
CA CYS A 67 -12.85 0.19 3.03
C CYS A 67 -11.79 -0.90 3.29
N MET A 68 -10.52 -0.56 3.18
CA MET A 68 -9.41 -1.48 3.42
C MET A 68 -9.38 -1.96 4.88
N ILE A 69 -9.46 -1.04 5.83
CA ILE A 69 -9.46 -1.34 7.27
C ILE A 69 -10.68 -2.20 7.65
N GLN A 70 -11.87 -1.83 7.17
CA GLN A 70 -13.11 -2.56 7.45
C GLN A 70 -13.11 -3.96 6.84
N HIS A 71 -12.58 -4.12 5.63
CA HIS A 71 -12.50 -5.43 4.96
C HIS A 71 -11.64 -6.44 5.74
N VAL A 72 -10.50 -6.00 6.25
CA VAL A 72 -9.65 -6.83 7.10
C VAL A 72 -10.25 -6.98 8.50
N GLY A 73 -10.78 -5.90 9.08
CA GLY A 73 -11.43 -5.90 10.41
C GLY A 73 -12.65 -6.82 10.48
N SER A 74 -13.39 -7.01 9.39
CA SER A 74 -14.52 -7.96 9.31
C SER A 74 -14.09 -9.44 9.27
N GLY A 75 -12.78 -9.71 9.18
CA GLY A 75 -12.24 -11.08 9.10
C GLY A 75 -12.34 -11.73 7.72
N THR A 76 -12.78 -11.00 6.68
CA THR A 76 -12.82 -11.51 5.29
C THR A 76 -11.43 -11.94 4.83
N ILE A 77 -10.40 -11.21 5.25
CA ILE A 77 -8.99 -11.60 5.15
C ILE A 77 -8.40 -11.49 6.56
N ALA A 78 -7.80 -12.57 7.06
CA ALA A 78 -7.11 -12.50 8.33
C ALA A 78 -5.93 -11.50 8.24
N GLU A 79 -5.78 -10.62 9.21
CA GLU A 79 -4.69 -9.63 9.22
C GLU A 79 -3.31 -10.29 9.10
N SER A 80 -3.12 -11.46 9.71
CA SER A 80 -1.90 -12.26 9.61
C SER A 80 -1.57 -12.74 8.18
N GLN A 81 -2.51 -12.64 7.24
CA GLN A 81 -2.30 -12.97 5.84
C GLN A 81 -1.91 -11.77 4.99
N VAL A 82 -1.97 -10.56 5.54
CA VAL A 82 -1.57 -9.34 4.83
C VAL A 82 -0.06 -9.15 4.96
N ALA A 83 0.63 -9.12 3.83
CA ALA A 83 2.06 -8.85 3.77
C ALA A 83 2.36 -7.34 3.75
N ASN A 84 1.60 -6.59 2.95
CA ASN A 84 1.82 -5.15 2.77
C ASN A 84 0.49 -4.39 2.66
N TRP A 85 0.49 -3.16 3.17
CA TRP A 85 -0.61 -2.22 3.14
C TRP A 85 -0.21 -0.99 2.36
N TYR A 86 -1.04 -0.53 1.43
CA TYR A 86 -0.77 0.63 0.60
C TYR A 86 -1.96 1.57 0.57
N VAL A 87 -1.66 2.86 0.48
CA VAL A 87 -2.65 3.93 0.27
C VAL A 87 -2.16 4.89 -0.79
N CYS A 88 -3.06 5.52 -1.51
CA CYS A 88 -2.69 6.60 -2.42
C CYS A 88 -2.21 7.82 -1.63
N ASP A 89 -1.13 8.41 -2.09
CA ASP A 89 -0.65 9.69 -1.60
C ASP A 89 -1.60 10.80 -2.10
N HIS A 90 -2.25 11.48 -1.17
CA HIS A 90 -3.21 12.53 -1.49
C HIS A 90 -2.58 13.71 -2.25
N ALA A 91 -1.30 13.99 -1.99
CA ALA A 91 -0.55 15.03 -2.70
C ALA A 91 -0.11 14.60 -4.10
N ARG A 92 -0.04 13.29 -4.37
CA ARG A 92 0.34 12.69 -5.67
C ARG A 92 -0.66 11.63 -6.08
N PRO A 93 -1.81 12.01 -6.65
CA PRO A 93 -2.90 11.09 -6.96
C PRO A 93 -2.45 9.88 -7.79
N GLY A 94 -2.82 8.69 -7.37
CA GLY A 94 -2.46 7.43 -8.00
C GLY A 94 -1.10 6.85 -7.58
N VAL A 95 -0.29 7.58 -6.82
CA VAL A 95 0.96 7.07 -6.27
C VAL A 95 0.69 6.32 -4.98
N LEU A 96 1.01 5.04 -4.95
CA LEU A 96 0.86 4.20 -3.76
C LEU A 96 2.07 4.32 -2.84
N ILE A 97 1.81 4.54 -1.56
CA ILE A 97 2.79 4.61 -0.47
C ILE A 97 2.46 3.58 0.60
N ASP A 98 3.44 3.22 1.43
CA ASP A 98 3.23 2.29 2.55
C ASP A 98 2.29 2.93 3.59
N ALA A 99 1.13 2.30 3.79
CA ALA A 99 0.11 2.77 4.71
C ALA A 99 0.60 2.80 6.17
N THR A 100 1.51 1.90 6.54
CA THR A 100 1.97 1.76 7.94
C THR A 100 2.91 2.89 8.37
N THR A 101 3.51 3.58 7.41
CA THR A 101 4.44 4.70 7.63
C THR A 101 3.90 6.04 7.13
N ALA A 102 2.81 6.03 6.37
CA ALA A 102 2.16 7.24 5.90
C ALA A 102 1.70 8.16 7.04
N ARG A 103 1.57 9.43 6.74
CA ARG A 103 1.03 10.46 7.63
C ARG A 103 -0.43 10.73 7.27
N TYR A 104 -1.32 10.79 8.24
CA TYR A 104 -2.73 10.95 7.97
C TYR A 104 -3.29 12.26 8.50
N VAL A 105 -4.30 12.78 7.80
CA VAL A 105 -5.25 13.75 8.32
C VAL A 105 -6.64 13.20 8.14
N ASN A 106 -7.42 13.17 9.21
CA ASN A 106 -8.83 12.79 9.19
C ASN A 106 -9.71 14.01 9.48
N GLY A 107 -10.67 14.26 8.62
CA GLY A 107 -11.58 15.37 8.82
C GLY A 107 -12.46 15.67 7.61
N PRO A 108 -13.55 16.45 7.81
CA PRO A 108 -14.58 16.67 6.79
C PRO A 108 -14.11 17.44 5.55
N GLY A 109 -12.90 18.01 5.59
CA GLY A 109 -12.26 18.64 4.43
C GLY A 109 -11.74 17.64 3.40
N PHE A 110 -11.63 16.35 3.77
CA PHE A 110 -11.14 15.27 2.93
C PHE A 110 -12.28 14.31 2.59
N ARG A 111 -13.10 14.66 1.65
CA ARG A 111 -14.29 13.87 1.29
C ARG A 111 -13.92 12.58 0.58
N SER A 112 -13.50 11.56 1.34
CA SER A 112 -13.21 10.24 0.76
C SER A 112 -14.49 9.56 0.24
N PRO A 113 -14.38 8.65 -0.75
CA PRO A 113 -15.53 7.98 -1.37
C PRO A 113 -16.50 7.36 -0.37
N MET A 114 -15.97 6.68 0.64
CA MET A 114 -16.79 5.99 1.66
C MET A 114 -16.93 6.78 2.96
N ARG A 115 -16.59 8.09 2.94
CA ARG A 115 -16.80 9.03 4.06
C ARG A 115 -16.04 8.68 5.33
N GLY A 116 -14.94 7.91 5.19
CA GLY A 116 -13.94 7.79 6.25
C GLY A 116 -13.13 9.07 6.42
N ASP A 117 -13.16 9.95 5.41
CA ASP A 117 -12.61 11.31 5.36
C ASP A 117 -11.15 11.38 5.84
N ALA A 118 -10.36 10.34 5.50
CA ALA A 118 -8.94 10.24 5.83
C ALA A 118 -8.08 10.34 4.56
N ALA A 119 -7.14 11.27 4.57
CA ALA A 119 -6.14 11.45 3.52
C ALA A 119 -4.76 11.02 4.01
N ALA A 120 -3.98 10.35 3.14
CA ALA A 120 -2.63 9.89 3.43
C ALA A 120 -1.60 10.75 2.70
N PHE A 121 -0.47 10.97 3.33
CA PHE A 121 0.64 11.77 2.81
C PHE A 121 1.97 11.04 3.03
N ALA A 122 2.87 11.12 2.05
CA ALA A 122 4.21 10.52 2.17
C ALA A 122 5.09 11.31 3.15
N THR A 123 4.91 12.62 3.24
CA THR A 123 5.77 13.49 4.04
C THR A 123 5.00 14.30 5.08
N GLU A 124 5.71 14.65 6.15
CA GLU A 124 5.21 15.53 7.22
C GLU A 124 4.84 16.91 6.68
N ALA A 125 5.64 17.44 5.74
CA ALA A 125 5.41 18.78 5.18
C ALA A 125 4.10 18.85 4.39
N GLU A 126 3.83 17.86 3.54
CA GLU A 126 2.57 17.77 2.77
C GLU A 126 1.36 17.61 3.68
N ARG A 127 1.46 16.79 4.72
CA ARG A 127 0.41 16.64 5.73
C ARG A 127 0.13 17.98 6.45
N THR A 128 1.17 18.67 6.87
CA THR A 128 1.05 19.96 7.60
C THR A 128 0.34 21.01 6.73
N ILE A 129 0.72 21.12 5.46
CA ILE A 129 0.06 22.04 4.51
C ILE A 129 -1.43 21.68 4.38
N ALA A 130 -1.74 20.41 4.16
CA ALA A 130 -3.11 19.95 4.00
C ALA A 130 -3.97 20.18 5.26
N LEU A 131 -3.39 19.98 6.45
CA LEU A 131 -4.04 20.27 7.72
C LEU A 131 -4.36 21.76 7.90
N GLN A 132 -3.42 22.65 7.51
CA GLN A 132 -3.64 24.10 7.57
C GLN A 132 -4.73 24.56 6.60
N GLU A 133 -4.81 23.96 5.43
CA GLU A 133 -5.76 24.35 4.38
C GLU A 133 -7.18 23.80 4.62
N LYS A 134 -7.27 22.54 5.08
CA LYS A 134 -8.54 21.79 5.14
C LYS A 134 -9.02 21.49 6.55
N GLY A 135 -8.17 21.69 7.55
CA GLY A 135 -8.43 21.28 8.93
C GLY A 135 -8.44 19.76 9.10
N GLY A 136 -8.83 19.32 10.28
CA GLY A 136 -8.90 17.92 10.64
C GLY A 136 -8.01 17.57 11.82
N GLU A 137 -7.80 16.28 12.04
CA GLU A 137 -6.97 15.70 13.09
C GLU A 137 -5.81 14.92 12.48
N GLU A 138 -4.62 15.11 13.04
CA GLU A 138 -3.44 14.33 12.66
C GLU A 138 -3.51 12.94 13.30
N LEU A 139 -3.33 11.90 12.48
CA LEU A 139 -3.33 10.52 12.94
C LEU A 139 -2.11 9.76 12.41
N ASP A 140 -1.60 8.82 13.21
CA ASP A 140 -0.75 7.74 12.73
C ASP A 140 -1.59 6.55 12.24
N TRP A 141 -0.92 5.54 11.69
CA TRP A 141 -1.58 4.33 11.19
C TRP A 141 -2.41 3.61 12.27
N LYS A 142 -1.89 3.51 13.48
CA LYS A 142 -2.57 2.84 14.60
C LYS A 142 -3.83 3.60 15.01
N GLN A 143 -3.72 4.90 15.17
CA GLN A 143 -4.83 5.79 15.52
C GLN A 143 -5.92 5.76 14.44
N LEU A 144 -5.52 5.85 13.16
CA LEU A 144 -6.44 5.77 12.03
C LEU A 144 -7.25 4.47 12.03
N ARG A 145 -6.59 3.35 12.27
CA ARG A 145 -7.27 2.04 12.35
C ARG A 145 -8.30 1.97 13.50
N GLU A 146 -8.02 2.62 14.62
CA GLU A 146 -8.98 2.69 15.74
C GLU A 146 -10.21 3.54 15.38
N VAL A 147 -10.00 4.65 14.65
CA VAL A 147 -11.09 5.54 14.21
C VAL A 147 -11.97 4.92 13.14
N LEU A 148 -11.38 4.18 12.18
CA LEU A 148 -12.07 3.67 10.99
C LEU A 148 -12.51 2.19 11.09
N LYS A 149 -12.20 1.51 12.18
CA LYS A 149 -12.68 0.12 12.37
C LYS A 149 -14.21 0.05 12.44
N PRO A 150 -14.82 -1.09 12.04
CA PRO A 150 -16.25 -1.32 12.14
C PRO A 150 -16.80 -1.15 13.54
#